data_250a063c615e3845dee873d50ab0eaff
#
_entry.id   250a063c615e3845dee873d50ab0eaff
#
_cell.length_a   1.000
_cell.length_b   1.000
_cell.length_c   1.000
_cell.angle_alpha   90.00
_cell.angle_beta   90.00
_cell.angle_gamma   90.00
#
_symmetry.space_group_name_H-M   'P 1'
#
loop_
_entity.id
_entity.type
_entity.pdbx_description
1 polymer ?
#
loop_
_entity_poly.entity_id
_entity_poly.type
_entity_poly.pdbx_seq_one_letter_code
_entity_poly.pdbx_strand_id
1 'polypeptide(L)'
;MKVVIIGGVAGGASAAARLRRMDENAEIVLIEKSAYISYANCGLPYYIGGVIHDRQKLFVQTPSSFRQRFQIDARISSEVIRIDRDRKSVLIKNLNSEETYEEHYDKLILSPGAEPIRPPLPGLQLPGVFTLRNVADTDAIKKFTEGKSNAKAVV
;
A
#
# COMPACT_ATOMS: atom_id res chain seq x y z
N MET A 1 -19.40 -13.71 8.25
CA MET A 1 -18.49 -14.06 7.14
C MET A 1 -17.19 -13.30 7.33
N LYS A 2 -16.06 -14.00 7.21
CA LYS A 2 -14.73 -13.39 7.30
C LYS A 2 -14.12 -13.18 5.92
N VAL A 3 -13.72 -11.96 5.62
CA VAL A 3 -13.11 -11.61 4.34
C VAL A 3 -11.70 -11.06 4.57
N VAL A 4 -10.72 -11.71 3.96
CA VAL A 4 -9.33 -11.23 3.94
C VAL A 4 -9.07 -10.54 2.61
N ILE A 5 -8.45 -9.36 2.66
CA ILE A 5 -8.15 -8.53 1.49
C ILE A 5 -6.64 -8.30 1.46
N ILE A 6 -5.98 -8.69 0.38
CA ILE A 6 -4.54 -8.50 0.18
C ILE A 6 -4.32 -7.27 -0.66
N GLY A 7 -3.63 -6.28 -0.11
CA GLY A 7 -3.37 -4.96 -0.70
C GLY A 7 -4.37 -3.90 -0.25
N GLY A 8 -3.86 -2.83 0.33
CA GLY A 8 -4.63 -1.82 1.06
C GLY A 8 -4.75 -0.46 0.39
N VAL A 9 -4.37 -0.32 -0.88
CA VAL A 9 -4.40 1.02 -1.52
C VAL A 9 -5.72 1.25 -2.25
N ALA A 10 -5.75 1.27 -3.58
CA ALA A 10 -6.97 1.65 -4.31
C ALA A 10 -8.02 0.53 -4.31
N GLY A 11 -7.69 -0.63 -4.88
CA GLY A 11 -8.63 -1.73 -5.04
C GLY A 11 -9.11 -2.31 -3.71
N GLY A 12 -8.17 -2.70 -2.85
CA GLY A 12 -8.50 -3.33 -1.56
C GLY A 12 -9.20 -2.39 -0.59
N ALA A 13 -8.75 -1.13 -0.47
CA ALA A 13 -9.40 -0.16 0.40
C ALA A 13 -10.85 0.14 -0.06
N SER A 14 -11.06 0.26 -1.36
CA SER A 14 -12.40 0.47 -1.94
C SER A 14 -13.29 -0.75 -1.73
N ALA A 15 -12.77 -1.96 -1.94
CA ALA A 15 -13.49 -3.21 -1.72
C ALA A 15 -13.89 -3.36 -0.23
N ALA A 16 -12.96 -3.10 0.69
CA ALA A 16 -13.21 -3.17 2.12
C ALA A 16 -14.32 -2.21 2.57
N ALA A 17 -14.24 -0.95 2.13
CA ALA A 17 -15.26 0.04 2.46
C ALA A 17 -16.62 -0.27 1.81
N ARG A 18 -16.64 -0.82 0.60
CA ARG A 18 -17.88 -1.25 -0.06
C ARG A 18 -18.49 -2.45 0.64
N LEU A 19 -17.69 -3.45 0.97
CA LEU A 19 -18.13 -4.65 1.67
C LEU A 19 -18.79 -4.31 3.00
N ARG A 20 -18.19 -3.43 3.81
CA ARG A 20 -18.78 -2.97 5.06
C ARG A 20 -20.16 -2.34 4.89
N ARG A 21 -20.36 -1.57 3.82
CA ARG A 21 -21.68 -0.98 3.51
C ARG A 21 -22.72 -2.01 3.07
N MET A 22 -22.29 -3.18 2.58
CA MET A 22 -23.19 -4.26 2.13
C MET A 22 -23.48 -5.27 3.25
N ASP A 23 -22.52 -5.46 4.17
CA ASP A 23 -22.62 -6.39 5.29
C ASP A 23 -21.93 -5.79 6.53
N GLU A 24 -22.74 -5.26 7.43
CA GLU A 24 -22.26 -4.63 8.67
C GLU A 24 -21.64 -5.64 9.66
N ASN A 25 -22.00 -6.93 9.53
CA ASN A 25 -21.54 -8.00 10.40
C ASN A 25 -20.32 -8.76 9.84
N ALA A 26 -19.86 -8.44 8.64
CA ALA A 26 -18.67 -9.08 8.09
C ALA A 26 -17.43 -8.77 8.93
N GLU A 27 -16.61 -9.76 9.22
CA GLU A 27 -15.24 -9.57 9.70
C GLU A 27 -14.35 -9.25 8.51
N ILE A 28 -13.72 -8.08 8.49
CA ILE A 28 -12.89 -7.63 7.36
C ILE A 28 -11.48 -7.37 7.85
N VAL A 29 -10.54 -8.16 7.31
CA VAL A 29 -9.10 -8.02 7.56
C VAL A 29 -8.44 -7.55 6.26
N LEU A 30 -7.77 -6.41 6.30
CA LEU A 30 -7.03 -5.85 5.16
C LEU A 30 -5.54 -5.88 5.48
N ILE A 31 -4.76 -6.53 4.62
CA ILE A 31 -3.33 -6.76 4.82
C ILE A 31 -2.57 -5.96 3.77
N GLU A 32 -1.69 -5.08 4.23
CA GLU A 32 -0.88 -4.21 3.38
C GLU A 32 0.60 -4.33 3.74
N LYS A 33 1.41 -4.61 2.71
CA LYS A 33 2.87 -4.76 2.84
C LYS A 33 3.55 -3.45 3.22
N SER A 34 3.08 -2.35 2.67
CA SER A 34 3.65 -1.02 2.94
C SER A 34 3.18 -0.46 4.29
N ALA A 35 3.76 0.66 4.71
CA ALA A 35 3.35 1.37 5.92
C ALA A 35 2.08 2.21 5.73
N TYR A 36 1.50 2.25 4.54
CA TYR A 36 0.40 3.16 4.20
C TYR A 36 -0.70 2.44 3.45
N ILE A 37 -1.95 2.74 3.82
CA ILE A 37 -3.15 2.32 3.10
C ILE A 37 -3.86 3.53 2.48
N SER A 38 -4.73 3.27 1.51
CA SER A 38 -5.71 4.25 0.99
C SER A 38 -5.13 5.64 0.74
N TYR A 39 -4.06 5.71 -0.02
CA TYR A 39 -3.47 6.97 -0.45
C TYR A 39 -3.71 7.24 -1.95
N ALA A 40 -3.63 8.51 -2.34
CA ALA A 40 -3.82 8.97 -3.71
C ALA A 40 -2.57 8.70 -4.56
N ASN A 41 -2.50 7.56 -5.25
CA ASN A 41 -1.39 7.24 -6.16
C ASN A 41 -1.15 8.34 -7.20
N CYS A 42 -2.22 8.88 -7.79
CA CYS A 42 -2.15 9.97 -8.75
C CYS A 42 -1.65 11.29 -8.15
N GLY A 43 -1.70 11.45 -6.83
CA GLY A 43 -1.20 12.63 -6.12
C GLY A 43 0.32 12.64 -5.92
N LEU A 44 0.98 11.48 -6.02
CA LEU A 44 2.41 11.35 -5.73
C LEU A 44 3.29 12.27 -6.59
N PRO A 45 3.15 12.32 -7.93
CA PRO A 45 3.92 13.24 -8.77
C PRO A 45 3.62 14.71 -8.44
N TYR A 46 2.38 15.06 -8.10
CA TYR A 46 2.02 16.43 -7.74
C TYR A 46 2.62 16.87 -6.41
N TYR A 47 2.79 15.93 -5.47
CA TYR A 47 3.51 16.20 -4.23
C TYR A 47 5.01 16.39 -4.48
N ILE A 48 5.64 15.60 -5.34
CA ILE A 48 7.04 15.77 -5.74
C ILE A 48 7.23 17.15 -6.39
N GLY A 49 6.36 17.50 -7.33
CA GLY A 49 6.41 18.76 -8.06
C GLY A 49 5.95 20.00 -7.26
N GLY A 50 5.57 19.85 -5.99
CA GLY A 50 5.21 20.96 -5.12
C GLY A 50 3.82 21.54 -5.34
N VAL A 51 2.96 20.93 -6.15
CA VAL A 51 1.54 21.32 -6.29
C VAL A 51 0.75 20.93 -5.04
N ILE A 52 1.01 19.73 -4.53
CA ILE A 52 0.53 19.32 -3.21
C ILE A 52 1.65 19.64 -2.22
N HIS A 53 1.44 20.63 -1.35
CA HIS A 53 2.46 21.07 -0.39
C HIS A 53 2.47 20.23 0.88
N ASP A 54 1.31 19.74 1.31
CA ASP A 54 1.15 18.96 2.53
C ASP A 54 1.09 17.47 2.20
N ARG A 55 2.08 16.72 2.70
CA ARG A 55 2.18 15.27 2.54
C ARG A 55 0.94 14.53 3.07
N GLN A 56 0.32 15.05 4.13
CA GLN A 56 -0.85 14.42 4.74
C GLN A 56 -2.06 14.37 3.79
N LYS A 57 -2.13 15.29 2.83
CA LYS A 57 -3.19 15.29 1.81
C LYS A 57 -3.12 14.13 0.82
N LEU A 58 -2.02 13.38 0.81
CA LEU A 58 -1.93 12.14 0.04
C LEU A 58 -2.78 11.02 0.63
N PHE A 59 -3.04 11.03 1.95
CA PHE A 59 -3.70 9.93 2.65
C PHE A 59 -5.21 10.17 2.74
N VAL A 60 -5.98 9.24 2.18
CA VAL A 60 -7.45 9.27 2.23
C VAL A 60 -7.95 8.63 3.52
N GLN A 61 -7.34 7.52 3.92
CA GLN A 61 -7.64 6.81 5.17
C GLN A 61 -6.34 6.33 5.83
N THR A 62 -6.42 6.17 7.14
CA THR A 62 -5.37 5.53 7.96
C THR A 62 -5.90 4.22 8.56
N PRO A 63 -5.04 3.32 9.07
CA PRO A 63 -5.51 2.12 9.78
C PRO A 63 -6.45 2.46 10.94
N SER A 64 -6.16 3.50 11.70
CA SER A 64 -7.01 3.96 12.80
C SER A 64 -8.38 4.44 12.32
N SER A 65 -8.43 5.24 11.25
CA SER A 65 -9.69 5.70 10.69
C SER A 65 -10.52 4.55 10.07
N PHE A 66 -9.87 3.55 9.48
CA PHE A 66 -10.56 2.34 9.01
C PHE A 66 -11.17 1.55 10.16
N ARG A 67 -10.45 1.40 11.25
CA ARG A 67 -10.98 0.73 12.45
C ARG A 67 -12.16 1.49 13.05
N GLN A 68 -12.02 2.80 13.25
CA GLN A 68 -13.04 3.62 13.92
C GLN A 68 -14.32 3.80 13.09
N ARG A 69 -14.17 4.07 11.78
CA ARG A 69 -15.31 4.42 10.92
C ARG A 69 -15.96 3.21 10.24
N PHE A 70 -15.18 2.18 9.96
CA PHE A 70 -15.61 1.04 9.16
C PHE A 70 -15.43 -0.31 9.87
N GLN A 71 -14.89 -0.33 11.08
CA GLN A 71 -14.61 -1.57 11.80
C GLN A 71 -13.81 -2.59 10.95
N ILE A 72 -12.83 -2.08 10.19
CA ILE A 72 -11.93 -2.87 9.35
C ILE A 72 -10.60 -3.02 10.10
N ASP A 73 -10.13 -4.25 10.26
CA ASP A 73 -8.80 -4.55 10.80
C ASP A 73 -7.76 -4.40 9.70
N ALA A 74 -7.14 -3.21 9.61
CA ALA A 74 -6.11 -2.90 8.62
C ALA A 74 -4.72 -3.10 9.23
N ARG A 75 -4.01 -4.11 8.74
CA ARG A 75 -2.66 -4.51 9.17
C ARG A 75 -1.65 -4.06 8.14
N ILE A 76 -0.90 -3.02 8.46
CA ILE A 76 0.20 -2.49 7.66
C ILE A 76 1.53 -3.18 7.98
N SER A 77 2.56 -2.96 7.17
CA SER A 77 3.86 -3.63 7.31
C SER A 77 3.70 -5.15 7.47
N SER A 78 2.76 -5.71 6.73
CA SER A 78 2.38 -7.12 6.82
C SER A 78 2.26 -7.70 5.42
N GLU A 79 3.09 -8.69 5.11
CA GLU A 79 3.16 -9.31 3.78
C GLU A 79 2.52 -10.70 3.80
N VAL A 80 1.59 -10.95 2.89
CA VAL A 80 1.10 -12.31 2.65
C VAL A 80 2.13 -13.03 1.80
N ILE A 81 2.77 -14.04 2.40
CA ILE A 81 3.85 -14.81 1.76
C ILE A 81 3.37 -16.15 1.18
N ARG A 82 2.20 -16.64 1.57
CA ARG A 82 1.60 -17.86 1.03
C ARG A 82 0.08 -17.82 1.15
N ILE A 83 -0.59 -18.40 0.17
CA ILE A 83 -2.04 -18.63 0.17
C ILE A 83 -2.26 -20.15 0.10
N ASP A 84 -2.98 -20.67 1.09
CA ASP A 84 -3.45 -22.07 1.11
C ASP A 84 -4.95 -22.07 0.78
N ARG A 85 -5.28 -22.50 -0.44
CA ARG A 85 -6.65 -22.48 -0.93
C ARG A 85 -7.51 -23.59 -0.32
N ASP A 86 -6.92 -24.74 -0.03
CA ASP A 86 -7.63 -25.90 0.49
C ASP A 86 -8.04 -25.65 1.96
N ARG A 87 -7.14 -25.08 2.74
CA ARG A 87 -7.38 -24.68 4.13
C ARG A 87 -8.05 -23.31 4.27
N LYS A 88 -8.22 -22.58 3.17
CA LYS A 88 -8.71 -21.20 3.15
C LYS A 88 -7.96 -20.31 4.16
N SER A 89 -6.66 -20.31 4.07
CA SER A 89 -5.81 -19.50 4.95
C SER A 89 -4.72 -18.79 4.18
N VAL A 90 -4.18 -17.74 4.76
CA VAL A 90 -3.01 -17.02 4.28
C VAL A 90 -1.95 -17.00 5.37
N LEU A 91 -0.69 -17.19 5.00
CA LEU A 91 0.46 -17.00 5.89
C LEU A 91 0.96 -15.57 5.74
N ILE A 92 0.98 -14.85 6.84
CA ILE A 92 1.34 -13.44 6.90
C ILE A 92 2.66 -13.30 7.66
N LYS A 93 3.57 -12.48 7.12
CA LYS A 93 4.80 -12.07 7.78
C LYS A 93 4.65 -10.62 8.23
N ASN A 94 4.82 -10.36 9.52
CA ASN A 94 4.96 -9.00 10.03
C ASN A 94 6.37 -8.50 9.72
N LEU A 95 6.50 -7.45 8.93
CA LEU A 95 7.80 -6.94 8.46
C LEU A 95 8.58 -6.16 9.54
N ASN A 96 7.93 -5.82 10.66
CA ASN A 96 8.59 -5.12 11.76
C ASN A 96 9.17 -6.12 12.78
N SER A 97 8.43 -7.19 13.11
CA SER A 97 8.85 -8.20 14.11
C SER A 97 9.43 -9.46 13.46
N GLU A 98 9.34 -9.60 12.13
CA GLU A 98 9.74 -10.79 11.36
C GLU A 98 8.90 -12.06 11.71
N GLU A 99 7.94 -11.96 12.60
CA GLU A 99 7.05 -13.06 13.00
C GLU A 99 6.07 -13.42 11.89
N THR A 100 5.74 -14.70 11.83
CA THR A 100 4.73 -15.21 10.90
C THR A 100 3.54 -15.76 11.64
N TYR A 101 2.34 -15.55 11.08
CA TYR A 101 1.10 -16.08 11.61
C TYR A 101 0.13 -16.41 10.48
N GLU A 102 -0.82 -17.29 10.77
CA GLU A 102 -1.83 -17.73 9.82
C GLU A 102 -3.17 -17.00 10.07
N GLU A 103 -3.84 -16.62 8.99
CA GLU A 103 -5.15 -15.98 9.02
C GLU A 103 -6.12 -16.77 8.12
N HIS A 104 -7.23 -17.24 8.68
CA HIS A 104 -8.26 -17.95 7.94
C HIS A 104 -9.28 -17.00 7.33
N TYR A 105 -9.90 -17.42 6.21
CA TYR A 105 -10.91 -16.62 5.51
C TYR A 105 -12.06 -17.49 4.97
N ASP A 106 -13.24 -16.89 4.85
CA ASP A 106 -14.33 -17.45 4.05
C ASP A 106 -14.19 -17.03 2.59
N LYS A 107 -13.79 -15.77 2.36
CA LYS A 107 -13.53 -15.17 1.05
C LYS A 107 -12.21 -14.41 1.06
N LEU A 108 -11.52 -14.46 -0.08
CA LEU A 108 -10.24 -13.78 -0.29
C LEU A 108 -10.35 -12.82 -1.47
N ILE A 109 -9.91 -11.57 -1.28
CA ILE A 109 -9.80 -10.56 -2.33
C ILE A 109 -8.32 -10.27 -2.57
N LEU A 110 -7.89 -10.36 -3.83
CA LEU A 110 -6.52 -10.07 -4.24
C LEU A 110 -6.44 -8.71 -4.94
N SER A 111 -5.73 -7.77 -4.33
CA SER A 111 -5.48 -6.42 -4.87
C SER A 111 -4.01 -6.01 -4.66
N PRO A 112 -3.02 -6.87 -5.00
CA PRO A 112 -1.61 -6.66 -4.65
C PRO A 112 -0.98 -5.49 -5.40
N GLY A 113 -1.63 -4.97 -6.43
CA GLY A 113 -1.09 -3.92 -7.29
C GLY A 113 -0.06 -4.46 -8.29
N ALA A 114 0.91 -3.62 -8.63
CA ALA A 114 1.98 -3.94 -9.58
C ALA A 114 3.30 -3.30 -9.11
N GLU A 115 4.41 -3.84 -9.57
CA GLU A 115 5.73 -3.27 -9.36
C GLU A 115 6.29 -2.73 -10.68
N PRO A 116 7.06 -1.63 -10.66
CA PRO A 116 7.73 -1.12 -11.85
C PRO A 116 8.74 -2.12 -12.39
N ILE A 117 8.72 -2.35 -13.69
CA ILE A 117 9.72 -3.18 -14.35
C ILE A 117 11.04 -2.40 -14.38
N ARG A 118 12.11 -3.00 -13.90
CA ARG A 118 13.48 -2.50 -14.02
C ARG A 118 14.25 -3.39 -14.98
N PRO A 119 14.35 -3.03 -16.27
CA PRO A 119 15.09 -3.84 -17.22
C PRO A 119 16.59 -3.84 -16.85
N PRO A 120 17.36 -4.88 -17.22
CA PRO A 120 18.80 -4.97 -16.90
C PRO A 120 19.62 -4.07 -17.83
N LEU A 121 19.42 -2.75 -17.74
CA LEU A 121 20.16 -1.75 -18.49
C LEU A 121 21.30 -1.16 -17.65
N PRO A 122 22.47 -0.88 -18.26
CA PRO A 122 23.56 -0.19 -17.58
C PRO A 122 23.10 1.18 -17.04
N GLY A 123 23.47 1.50 -15.80
CA GLY A 123 23.20 2.80 -15.22
C GLY A 123 21.89 2.90 -14.40
N LEU A 124 21.02 1.89 -14.42
CA LEU A 124 19.78 1.93 -13.61
C LEU A 124 20.01 1.88 -12.09
N GLN A 125 21.22 1.53 -11.63
CA GLN A 125 21.61 1.56 -10.23
C GLN A 125 22.28 2.87 -9.81
N LEU A 126 22.47 3.82 -10.74
CA LEU A 126 23.10 5.10 -10.42
C LEU A 126 22.24 5.94 -9.48
N PRO A 127 22.87 6.72 -8.58
CA PRO A 127 22.16 7.66 -7.74
C PRO A 127 21.35 8.66 -8.57
N GLY A 128 20.09 8.86 -8.23
CA GLY A 128 19.19 9.75 -8.96
C GLY A 128 18.33 9.04 -10.01
N VAL A 129 18.48 7.72 -10.18
CA VAL A 129 17.57 6.92 -10.99
C VAL A 129 16.50 6.31 -10.06
N PHE A 130 15.27 6.68 -10.28
CA PHE A 130 14.13 6.28 -9.43
C PHE A 130 13.03 5.62 -10.26
N THR A 131 12.22 4.83 -9.58
CA THR A 131 10.87 4.48 -10.00
C THR A 131 9.89 5.18 -9.07
N LEU A 132 8.72 5.56 -9.57
CA LEU A 132 7.67 6.15 -8.75
C LEU A 132 6.46 5.22 -8.72
N ARG A 133 6.29 4.52 -7.59
CA ARG A 133 5.18 3.58 -7.41
C ARG A 133 4.38 3.84 -6.14
N ASN A 134 5.06 4.22 -5.06
CA ASN A 134 4.48 4.31 -3.73
C ASN A 134 4.97 5.56 -2.97
N VAL A 135 4.50 5.71 -1.73
CA VAL A 135 4.85 6.86 -0.87
C VAL A 135 6.34 6.88 -0.53
N ALA A 136 6.97 5.72 -0.32
CA ALA A 136 8.40 5.67 -0.01
C ALA A 136 9.27 6.15 -1.19
N ASP A 137 8.91 5.75 -2.42
CA ASP A 137 9.57 6.26 -3.63
C ASP A 137 9.43 7.78 -3.73
N THR A 138 8.23 8.28 -3.46
CA THR A 138 7.92 9.71 -3.47
C THR A 138 8.78 10.49 -2.47
N ASP A 139 8.86 10.00 -1.24
CA ASP A 139 9.68 10.62 -0.19
C ASP A 139 11.17 10.60 -0.57
N ALA A 140 11.66 9.49 -1.15
CA ALA A 140 13.03 9.37 -1.61
C ALA A 140 13.36 10.36 -2.74
N ILE A 141 12.48 10.48 -3.75
CA ILE A 141 12.65 11.42 -4.86
C ILE A 141 12.64 12.86 -4.33
N LYS A 142 11.66 13.20 -3.48
CA LYS A 142 11.54 14.55 -2.93
C LYS A 142 12.78 14.94 -2.11
N LYS A 143 13.23 14.04 -1.24
CA LYS A 143 14.47 14.23 -0.46
C LYS A 143 15.70 14.41 -1.36
N PHE A 144 15.80 13.64 -2.44
CA PHE A 144 16.92 13.73 -3.37
C PHE A 144 16.95 15.06 -4.14
N THR A 145 15.79 15.62 -4.43
CA THR A 145 15.66 16.89 -5.19
C THR A 145 15.68 18.13 -4.30
N GLU A 146 15.51 17.96 -2.99
CA GLU A 146 15.48 19.06 -2.03
C GLU A 146 16.80 19.87 -2.04
N GLY A 147 16.68 21.20 -2.07
CA GLY A 147 17.83 22.12 -2.10
C GLY A 147 18.60 22.17 -3.42
N LYS A 148 18.19 21.45 -4.44
CA LYS A 148 18.82 21.47 -5.78
C LYS A 148 18.12 22.50 -6.67
N SER A 149 18.75 23.65 -6.85
CA SER A 149 18.35 24.62 -7.87
C SER A 149 18.78 24.14 -9.27
N ASN A 150 17.95 24.34 -10.27
CA ASN A 150 18.23 24.01 -11.67
C ASN A 150 18.48 22.52 -11.97
N ALA A 151 17.89 21.61 -11.17
CA ALA A 151 17.96 20.19 -11.46
C ALA A 151 17.22 19.86 -12.78
N LYS A 152 17.82 19.03 -13.61
CA LYS A 152 17.17 18.49 -14.82
C LYS A 152 16.67 17.09 -14.50
N ALA A 153 15.41 16.82 -14.80
CA ALA A 153 14.82 15.48 -14.72
C ALA A 153 14.51 14.98 -16.14
N VAL A 154 14.70 13.69 -16.34
CA VAL A 154 14.28 12.97 -17.55
C VAL A 154 13.29 11.90 -17.09
N VAL A 155 12.16 11.78 -17.80
CA VAL A 155 11.09 10.83 -17.51
C VAL A 155 10.86 9.96 -18.74
#